data_54b984f3021a2bf5e23f06be9e32bffc
#
_entry.id   54b984f3021a2bf5e23f06be9e32bffc
#
_cell.length_a   1.000
_cell.length_b   1.000
_cell.length_c   1.000
_cell.angle_alpha   90.00
_cell.angle_beta   90.00
_cell.angle_gamma   90.00
#
_symmetry.space_group_name_H-M   'P 1'
#
loop_
_entity.id
_entity.type
_entity.pdbx_description
1 polymer ?
#
loop_
_entity_poly.entity_id
_entity_poly.type
_entity_poly.pdbx_seq_one_letter_code
_entity_poly.pdbx_strand_id
1 'polypeptide(L)'
;MEEAMKKGKMSIRPVFDMRRKIAATLVGLICLAVGAFLLFRAMRRESTVREQALYSYELSANAEPWVHLRENSVFSEEWLSAGAVYPGNLADLLWVKFSAKLTGEGSLAVRLSGQYEAAVELAGYFNRDGEKKQIFSQRISLESGEMQAGEEGGAFAETTAQLNPADYAERFAEIERELGGSFEHELKLVFSGKFVLESEAEQQEKPFSLEIPLPDDTKSGFYTLETGAETKDSGSITRRERIALSPSFPKLALSILLLVSGVFFVLTGLVFSKAPTAEEARKIELRRLLRKYGARLVFTESPEAVPADAIRLKNLESLLLVAEELRQPAVCSQDSEGLPLDGIFTVRSGNRSFYVQISQTLPLSE
;
A
#
# COMPACT_ATOMS: atom_id res chain seq x y z
N MET A 1 66.71 37.92 -5.50
CA MET A 1 66.05 36.90 -4.62
C MET A 1 64.55 36.85 -4.86
N GLU A 2 64.09 37.49 -5.96
CA GLU A 2 62.64 37.63 -6.28
C GLU A 2 62.15 36.81 -7.49
N GLU A 3 63.08 36.21 -8.25
CA GLU A 3 62.74 35.36 -9.42
C GLU A 3 62.55 33.85 -9.13
N ALA A 4 62.90 33.41 -7.93
CA ALA A 4 62.76 32.01 -7.53
C ALA A 4 61.36 31.63 -6.98
N MET A 5 60.48 32.61 -6.76
CA MET A 5 59.14 32.39 -6.15
C MET A 5 57.99 32.25 -7.14
N LYS A 6 58.25 32.23 -8.45
CA LYS A 6 57.19 32.12 -9.50
C LYS A 6 56.99 30.74 -10.14
N LYS A 7 57.75 29.71 -9.70
CA LYS A 7 57.59 28.33 -10.18
C LYS A 7 56.88 27.45 -9.15
N GLY A 8 55.58 27.51 -9.08
CA GLY A 8 54.88 26.61 -8.15
C GLY A 8 53.37 26.71 -8.12
N LYS A 9 52.71 27.40 -9.06
CA LYS A 9 51.28 27.24 -9.21
C LYS A 9 50.96 25.94 -9.96
N MET A 10 51.01 24.83 -9.25
CA MET A 10 50.56 23.55 -9.70
C MET A 10 49.09 23.72 -10.12
N SER A 11 48.86 23.71 -11.44
CA SER A 11 47.49 23.82 -11.99
C SER A 11 46.72 22.58 -11.56
N ILE A 12 45.79 22.76 -10.60
CA ILE A 12 44.92 21.71 -10.05
C ILE A 12 43.89 21.23 -11.09
N ARG A 13 43.97 21.72 -12.33
CA ARG A 13 42.98 21.36 -13.36
C ARG A 13 43.29 20.00 -13.96
N PRO A 14 42.44 18.97 -13.80
CA PRO A 14 42.69 17.66 -14.39
C PRO A 14 42.65 17.75 -15.92
N VAL A 15 43.59 17.09 -16.56
CA VAL A 15 43.65 16.94 -18.01
C VAL A 15 42.77 15.75 -18.38
N PHE A 16 41.62 16.03 -19.04
CA PHE A 16 40.74 14.97 -19.52
C PHE A 16 40.81 14.82 -21.03
N ASP A 17 40.87 13.59 -21.50
CA ASP A 17 40.63 13.24 -22.88
C ASP A 17 39.23 13.71 -23.32
N MET A 18 39.06 14.13 -24.58
CA MET A 18 37.81 14.68 -25.14
C MET A 18 36.59 13.80 -24.80
N ARG A 19 36.77 12.47 -24.91
CA ARG A 19 35.71 11.50 -24.59
C ARG A 19 35.27 11.56 -23.12
N ARG A 20 36.23 11.73 -22.21
CA ARG A 20 35.95 11.83 -20.77
C ARG A 20 35.25 13.13 -20.40
N LYS A 21 35.56 14.23 -21.11
CA LYS A 21 34.85 15.51 -20.94
C LYS A 21 33.39 15.39 -21.32
N ILE A 22 33.12 14.85 -22.51
CA ILE A 22 31.76 14.63 -23.00
C ILE A 22 30.99 13.71 -22.04
N ALA A 23 31.62 12.62 -21.61
CA ALA A 23 31.00 11.68 -20.66
C ALA A 23 30.66 12.35 -19.31
N ALA A 24 31.58 13.13 -18.73
CA ALA A 24 31.34 13.86 -17.49
C ALA A 24 30.20 14.88 -17.61
N THR A 25 30.17 15.63 -18.71
CA THR A 25 29.12 16.61 -18.96
C THR A 25 27.77 15.94 -19.16
N LEU A 26 27.69 14.82 -19.89
CA LEU A 26 26.46 14.05 -20.09
C LEU A 26 25.95 13.47 -18.77
N VAL A 27 26.82 12.87 -17.95
CA VAL A 27 26.45 12.37 -16.63
C VAL A 27 25.93 13.50 -15.75
N GLY A 28 26.60 14.66 -15.77
CA GLY A 28 26.15 15.84 -15.04
C GLY A 28 24.77 16.31 -15.44
N LEU A 29 24.48 16.37 -16.76
CA LEU A 29 23.18 16.76 -17.28
C LEU A 29 22.07 15.75 -16.88
N ILE A 30 22.37 14.45 -16.93
CA ILE A 30 21.42 13.41 -16.49
C ILE A 30 21.12 13.57 -14.99
N CYS A 31 22.16 13.78 -14.16
CA CYS A 31 21.98 14.00 -12.72
C CYS A 31 21.14 15.25 -12.44
N LEU A 32 21.32 16.34 -13.21
CA LEU A 32 20.50 17.55 -13.09
C LEU A 32 19.06 17.30 -13.47
N ALA A 33 18.81 16.61 -14.58
CA ALA A 33 17.45 16.31 -15.05
C ALA A 33 16.71 15.41 -14.05
N VAL A 34 17.34 14.34 -13.59
CA VAL A 34 16.77 13.43 -12.59
C VAL A 34 16.57 14.12 -11.24
N GLY A 35 17.55 14.91 -10.79
CA GLY A 35 17.46 15.70 -9.56
C GLY A 35 16.32 16.70 -9.59
N ALA A 36 16.15 17.44 -10.69
CA ALA A 36 15.05 18.38 -10.89
C ALA A 36 13.68 17.67 -10.93
N PHE A 37 13.59 16.55 -11.61
CA PHE A 37 12.36 15.74 -11.66
C PHE A 37 11.97 15.22 -10.27
N LEU A 38 12.93 14.68 -9.51
CA LEU A 38 12.67 14.19 -8.15
C LEU A 38 12.30 15.33 -7.20
N LEU A 39 12.93 16.50 -7.33
CA LEU A 39 12.59 17.69 -6.55
C LEU A 39 11.15 18.14 -6.84
N PHE A 40 10.80 18.24 -8.12
CA PHE A 40 9.42 18.58 -8.53
C PHE A 40 8.40 17.59 -7.96
N ARG A 41 8.70 16.29 -8.03
CA ARG A 41 7.85 15.25 -7.46
C ARG A 41 7.77 15.32 -5.93
N ALA A 42 8.89 15.62 -5.26
CA ALA A 42 8.92 15.77 -3.79
C ALA A 42 8.16 17.01 -3.30
N MET A 43 8.11 18.07 -4.12
CA MET A 43 7.35 19.31 -3.82
C MET A 43 5.85 19.18 -4.12
N ARG A 44 5.42 18.23 -4.94
CA ARG A 44 4.00 17.93 -5.10
C ARG A 44 3.44 17.45 -3.77
N ARG A 45 2.56 18.23 -3.18
CA ARG A 45 1.85 17.87 -1.96
C ARG A 45 0.93 16.68 -2.25
N GLU A 46 1.33 15.51 -1.81
CA GLU A 46 0.45 14.36 -1.76
C GLU A 46 -0.56 14.61 -0.64
N SER A 47 -1.85 14.59 -0.93
CA SER A 47 -2.90 14.65 0.09
C SER A 47 -3.39 13.23 0.34
N THR A 48 -3.41 12.83 1.60
CA THR A 48 -4.06 11.60 2.04
C THR A 48 -5.37 11.95 2.70
N VAL A 49 -6.41 11.16 2.41
CA VAL A 49 -7.68 11.25 3.11
C VAL A 49 -7.53 10.47 4.41
N ARG A 50 -7.62 11.16 5.54
CA ARG A 50 -7.70 10.55 6.86
C ARG A 50 -9.15 10.55 7.29
N GLU A 51 -9.67 9.38 7.62
CA GLU A 51 -10.97 9.24 8.28
C GLU A 51 -10.74 9.35 9.79
N GLN A 52 -11.38 10.34 10.41
CA GLN A 52 -11.38 10.52 11.84
C GLN A 52 -12.78 10.21 12.34
N ALA A 53 -12.89 9.25 13.25
CA ALA A 53 -14.15 9.00 13.95
C ALA A 53 -14.44 10.18 14.88
N LEU A 54 -15.58 10.82 14.64
CA LEU A 54 -16.06 11.93 15.44
C LEU A 54 -17.05 11.49 16.54
N TYR A 55 -17.77 10.39 16.27
CA TYR A 55 -18.71 9.79 17.18
C TYR A 55 -18.75 8.29 16.93
N SER A 56 -18.61 7.50 17.94
CA SER A 56 -18.72 6.03 17.90
C SER A 56 -19.95 5.62 18.69
N TYR A 57 -20.69 4.64 18.19
CA TYR A 57 -21.91 4.16 18.86
C TYR A 57 -21.95 2.63 18.92
N GLU A 58 -22.63 2.14 19.93
CA GLU A 58 -22.97 0.73 20.12
C GLU A 58 -24.48 0.61 20.30
N LEU A 59 -25.10 -0.24 19.50
CA LEU A 59 -26.51 -0.58 19.55
C LEU A 59 -26.62 -2.00 20.10
N SER A 60 -27.46 -2.19 21.10
CA SER A 60 -27.82 -3.50 21.62
C SER A 60 -29.33 -3.62 21.73
N ALA A 61 -29.87 -4.77 21.35
CA ALA A 61 -31.26 -5.11 21.60
C ALA A 61 -31.31 -6.50 22.21
N ASN A 62 -32.16 -6.66 23.20
CA ASN A 62 -32.30 -7.89 23.97
C ASN A 62 -33.78 -8.20 24.26
N ALA A 63 -34.08 -9.49 24.39
CA ALA A 63 -35.39 -9.96 24.73
C ALA A 63 -35.31 -11.05 25.82
N GLU A 64 -36.07 -10.89 26.86
CA GLU A 64 -36.13 -11.79 27.98
C GLU A 64 -37.56 -12.35 28.10
N PRO A 65 -37.83 -13.61 27.71
CA PRO A 65 -39.12 -14.23 27.85
C PRO A 65 -39.33 -14.86 29.25
N TRP A 66 -40.55 -14.75 29.73
CA TRP A 66 -41.09 -15.48 30.91
C TRP A 66 -42.42 -16.10 30.56
N VAL A 67 -42.62 -17.33 31.04
CA VAL A 67 -43.91 -18.03 30.83
C VAL A 67 -44.60 -18.18 32.19
N HIS A 68 -45.82 -17.68 32.25
CA HIS A 68 -46.72 -17.90 33.39
C HIS A 68 -47.37 -19.27 33.29
N LEU A 69 -47.36 -20.01 34.39
CA LEU A 69 -47.98 -21.31 34.52
C LEU A 69 -49.30 -21.18 35.27
N ARG A 70 -50.29 -21.86 34.78
CA ARG A 70 -51.55 -22.06 35.52
C ARG A 70 -51.27 -22.76 36.84
N GLU A 71 -52.17 -22.56 37.83
CA GLU A 71 -52.09 -23.23 39.11
C GLU A 71 -51.93 -24.76 38.90
N ASN A 72 -50.92 -25.32 39.49
CA ASN A 72 -50.53 -26.72 39.32
C ASN A 72 -49.84 -27.26 40.59
N SER A 73 -49.74 -28.58 40.70
CA SER A 73 -49.10 -29.25 41.85
C SER A 73 -47.63 -29.68 41.55
N VAL A 74 -47.11 -29.40 40.39
CA VAL A 74 -45.78 -29.89 39.92
C VAL A 74 -44.69 -28.84 40.11
N PHE A 75 -45.00 -27.60 39.78
CA PHE A 75 -44.09 -26.46 39.86
C PHE A 75 -44.43 -25.60 41.08
N SER A 76 -43.41 -25.23 41.84
CA SER A 76 -43.58 -24.30 42.95
C SER A 76 -43.56 -22.82 42.51
N GLU A 77 -43.06 -22.56 41.30
CA GLU A 77 -42.95 -21.23 40.73
C GLU A 77 -44.08 -21.02 39.69
N GLU A 78 -44.76 -19.89 39.79
CA GLU A 78 -45.79 -19.48 38.84
C GLU A 78 -45.18 -18.98 37.50
N TRP A 79 -43.94 -18.51 37.54
CA TRP A 79 -43.21 -17.96 36.40
C TRP A 79 -41.95 -18.74 36.14
N LEU A 80 -41.79 -19.19 34.92
CA LEU A 80 -40.56 -19.81 34.45
C LEU A 80 -39.78 -18.85 33.55
N SER A 81 -38.51 -18.71 33.84
CA SER A 81 -37.57 -17.84 33.06
C SER A 81 -37.15 -18.48 31.74
N ALA A 82 -36.54 -17.71 30.89
CA ALA A 82 -35.95 -18.13 29.61
C ALA A 82 -35.06 -19.36 29.77
N GLY A 83 -35.11 -20.26 28.78
CA GLY A 83 -34.32 -21.49 28.72
C GLY A 83 -34.85 -22.64 29.56
N ALA A 84 -35.94 -22.44 30.29
CA ALA A 84 -36.67 -23.55 30.94
C ALA A 84 -37.43 -24.40 29.91
N VAL A 85 -37.82 -25.60 30.33
CA VAL A 85 -38.74 -26.42 29.56
C VAL A 85 -40.16 -26.14 30.07
N TYR A 86 -41.03 -25.67 29.19
CA TYR A 86 -42.36 -25.25 29.51
C TYR A 86 -43.38 -26.35 29.16
N PRO A 87 -44.20 -26.76 30.09
CA PRO A 87 -45.32 -27.67 29.76
C PRO A 87 -46.46 -26.89 29.08
N GLY A 88 -46.71 -27.19 27.80
CA GLY A 88 -47.64 -26.43 26.97
C GLY A 88 -49.07 -26.33 27.50
N ASN A 89 -49.57 -27.39 28.15
CA ASN A 89 -50.89 -27.41 28.74
C ASN A 89 -51.01 -26.60 30.07
N LEU A 90 -49.89 -26.26 30.68
CA LEU A 90 -49.86 -25.42 31.88
C LEU A 90 -49.52 -23.95 31.57
N ALA A 91 -48.88 -23.70 30.49
CA ALA A 91 -48.54 -22.34 30.03
C ALA A 91 -49.80 -21.61 29.58
N ASP A 92 -50.10 -20.45 30.14
CA ASP A 92 -51.25 -19.63 29.76
C ASP A 92 -50.85 -18.23 29.23
N LEU A 93 -49.77 -17.65 29.72
CA LEU A 93 -49.30 -16.34 29.28
C LEU A 93 -47.79 -16.38 29.03
N LEU A 94 -47.42 -15.75 27.93
CA LEU A 94 -46.03 -15.44 27.63
C LEU A 94 -45.82 -13.94 27.81
N TRP A 95 -44.86 -13.57 28.67
CA TRP A 95 -44.38 -12.21 28.82
C TRP A 95 -43.01 -12.12 28.24
N VAL A 96 -42.75 -11.11 27.44
CA VAL A 96 -41.40 -10.84 26.93
C VAL A 96 -41.07 -9.41 27.19
N LYS A 97 -40.02 -9.21 27.97
CA LYS A 97 -39.41 -7.90 28.17
C LYS A 97 -38.44 -7.64 27.06
N PHE A 98 -38.68 -6.62 26.28
CA PHE A 98 -37.78 -6.13 25.27
C PHE A 98 -37.05 -4.90 25.74
N SER A 99 -35.78 -4.84 25.40
CA SER A 99 -34.96 -3.65 25.59
C SER A 99 -34.10 -3.40 24.37
N ALA A 100 -34.02 -2.15 23.95
CA ALA A 100 -33.07 -1.72 22.94
C ALA A 100 -32.34 -0.48 23.47
N LYS A 101 -31.04 -0.44 23.33
CA LYS A 101 -30.21 0.64 23.82
C LYS A 101 -29.19 1.04 22.76
N LEU A 102 -29.07 2.33 22.54
CA LEU A 102 -27.98 2.91 21.75
C LEU A 102 -27.19 3.86 22.64
N THR A 103 -25.93 3.55 22.81
CA THR A 103 -24.97 4.41 23.52
C THR A 103 -23.92 4.89 22.53
N GLY A 104 -23.34 6.04 22.78
CA GLY A 104 -22.26 6.50 21.95
C GLY A 104 -21.45 7.60 22.61
N GLU A 105 -20.22 7.74 22.17
CA GLU A 105 -19.27 8.72 22.67
C GLU A 105 -18.50 9.39 21.53
N GLY A 106 -18.10 10.62 21.72
CA GLY A 106 -17.31 11.34 20.73
C GLY A 106 -17.28 12.84 20.95
N SER A 107 -16.61 13.52 20.05
CA SER A 107 -16.50 14.98 20.06
C SER A 107 -17.65 15.68 19.33
N LEU A 108 -18.46 14.93 18.60
CA LEU A 108 -19.61 15.44 17.85
C LEU A 108 -20.85 15.41 18.74
N ALA A 109 -21.57 16.54 18.79
CA ALA A 109 -22.89 16.57 19.43
C ALA A 109 -23.89 15.81 18.53
N VAL A 110 -24.43 14.71 19.03
CA VAL A 110 -25.43 13.88 18.35
C VAL A 110 -26.68 13.84 19.18
N ARG A 111 -27.81 14.15 18.57
CA ARG A 111 -29.13 13.96 19.15
C ARG A 111 -29.65 12.58 18.76
N LEU A 112 -30.05 11.79 19.73
CA LEU A 112 -30.60 10.46 19.54
C LEU A 112 -32.11 10.49 19.72
N SER A 113 -32.81 9.87 18.77
CA SER A 113 -34.26 9.64 18.81
C SER A 113 -34.57 8.32 18.12
N GLY A 114 -35.80 7.91 18.09
CA GLY A 114 -36.19 6.72 17.35
C GLY A 114 -37.58 6.23 17.72
N GLN A 115 -37.97 5.16 17.07
CA GLN A 115 -39.26 4.50 17.26
C GLN A 115 -39.08 2.99 17.33
N TYR A 116 -39.92 2.33 18.08
CA TYR A 116 -39.95 0.88 18.20
C TYR A 116 -41.35 0.34 18.07
N GLU A 117 -41.43 -0.93 17.72
CA GLU A 117 -42.68 -1.72 17.68
C GLU A 117 -42.38 -3.14 18.16
N ALA A 118 -43.25 -3.63 19.04
CA ALA A 118 -43.37 -5.05 19.36
C ALA A 118 -44.60 -5.60 18.65
N ALA A 119 -44.43 -6.62 17.85
CA ALA A 119 -45.49 -7.17 17.03
C ALA A 119 -45.40 -8.70 16.98
N VAL A 120 -46.53 -9.35 16.75
CA VAL A 120 -46.59 -10.77 16.40
C VAL A 120 -46.72 -10.91 14.89
N GLU A 121 -45.89 -11.74 14.31
CA GLU A 121 -45.95 -12.16 12.91
C GLU A 121 -46.49 -13.58 12.81
N LEU A 122 -47.60 -13.72 12.09
CA LEU A 122 -48.17 -14.99 11.71
C LEU A 122 -47.86 -15.22 10.21
N ALA A 123 -47.27 -16.34 9.91
CA ALA A 123 -47.02 -16.71 8.52
C ALA A 123 -47.45 -18.14 8.26
N GLY A 124 -48.01 -18.36 7.06
CA GLY A 124 -48.37 -19.67 6.58
C GLY A 124 -47.55 -20.06 5.36
N TYR A 125 -47.09 -21.30 5.34
CA TYR A 125 -46.30 -21.82 4.25
C TYR A 125 -46.85 -23.09 3.65
N PHE A 126 -46.74 -23.19 2.35
CA PHE A 126 -47.01 -24.40 1.60
C PHE A 126 -45.69 -25.05 1.19
N ASN A 127 -45.51 -26.30 1.60
CA ASN A 127 -44.36 -27.07 1.24
C ASN A 127 -44.67 -28.03 0.10
N ARG A 128 -44.03 -27.82 -1.06
CA ARG A 128 -44.18 -28.70 -2.20
C ARG A 128 -42.79 -29.00 -2.78
N ASP A 129 -42.50 -30.29 -2.92
CA ASP A 129 -41.24 -30.77 -3.52
C ASP A 129 -39.97 -30.26 -2.82
N GLY A 130 -40.06 -29.94 -1.49
CA GLY A 130 -38.96 -29.38 -0.71
C GLY A 130 -38.81 -27.86 -0.81
N GLU A 131 -39.64 -27.18 -1.61
CA GLU A 131 -39.73 -25.72 -1.65
C GLU A 131 -40.82 -25.20 -0.71
N LYS A 132 -40.43 -24.37 0.26
CA LYS A 132 -41.32 -23.69 1.20
C LYS A 132 -41.76 -22.35 0.58
N LYS A 133 -43.05 -22.22 0.24
CA LYS A 133 -43.61 -21.00 -0.34
C LYS A 133 -44.60 -20.36 0.63
N GLN A 134 -44.36 -19.08 0.91
CA GLN A 134 -45.25 -18.31 1.78
C GLN A 134 -46.61 -18.10 1.12
N ILE A 135 -47.67 -18.42 1.85
CA ILE A 135 -49.05 -18.24 1.42
C ILE A 135 -49.56 -16.88 1.89
N PHE A 136 -49.32 -16.57 3.17
CA PHE A 136 -49.71 -15.31 3.77
C PHE A 136 -48.68 -14.92 4.85
N SER A 137 -48.66 -13.61 5.19
CA SER A 137 -48.04 -13.07 6.38
C SER A 137 -48.95 -11.97 6.92
N GLN A 138 -49.19 -12.03 8.23
CA GLN A 138 -49.96 -11.03 8.92
C GLN A 138 -49.13 -10.53 10.13
N ARG A 139 -49.01 -9.22 10.25
CA ARG A 139 -48.32 -8.59 11.40
C ARG A 139 -49.36 -7.90 12.26
N ILE A 140 -49.35 -8.20 13.54
CA ILE A 140 -50.26 -7.67 14.55
C ILE A 140 -49.41 -6.88 15.53
N SER A 141 -49.56 -5.56 15.57
CA SER A 141 -48.85 -4.71 16.52
C SER A 141 -49.41 -4.91 17.93
N LEU A 142 -48.54 -5.18 18.88
CA LEU A 142 -48.86 -5.30 20.30
C LEU A 142 -48.64 -3.97 21.01
N GLU A 143 -47.50 -3.39 20.79
CA GLU A 143 -47.10 -2.12 21.37
C GLU A 143 -46.11 -1.38 20.47
N SER A 144 -46.24 -0.05 20.46
CA SER A 144 -45.32 0.81 19.71
C SER A 144 -45.07 2.11 20.49
N GLY A 145 -43.92 2.69 20.34
CA GLY A 145 -43.57 3.90 21.04
C GLY A 145 -42.34 4.63 20.50
N GLU A 146 -42.07 5.73 21.13
CA GLU A 146 -40.84 6.51 20.87
C GLU A 146 -39.76 6.09 21.86
N MET A 147 -38.51 6.18 21.43
CA MET A 147 -37.36 5.91 22.30
C MET A 147 -37.16 7.05 23.28
N GLN A 148 -36.80 6.70 24.49
CA GLN A 148 -36.52 7.66 25.56
C GLN A 148 -35.05 8.06 25.55
N ALA A 149 -34.79 9.30 25.98
CA ALA A 149 -33.42 9.74 26.21
C ALA A 149 -32.82 8.99 27.43
N GLY A 150 -31.68 8.39 27.21
CA GLY A 150 -30.93 7.68 28.27
C GLY A 150 -29.93 8.56 28.96
N GLU A 151 -29.34 8.00 30.01
CA GLU A 151 -28.20 8.62 30.68
C GLU A 151 -27.00 8.71 29.73
N GLU A 152 -26.13 9.66 29.95
CA GLU A 152 -24.88 9.87 29.14
C GLU A 152 -25.12 10.15 27.65
N GLY A 153 -26.30 10.67 27.29
CA GLY A 153 -26.61 11.04 25.90
C GLY A 153 -26.98 9.85 25.01
N GLY A 154 -27.29 8.69 25.59
CA GLY A 154 -27.83 7.53 24.89
C GLY A 154 -29.33 7.65 24.60
N ALA A 155 -29.89 6.66 23.89
CA ALA A 155 -31.32 6.45 23.73
C ALA A 155 -31.68 5.01 24.02
N PHE A 156 -32.84 4.78 24.61
CA PHE A 156 -33.31 3.44 24.93
C PHE A 156 -34.80 3.29 24.70
N ALA A 157 -35.22 2.06 24.43
CA ALA A 157 -36.58 1.60 24.44
C ALA A 157 -36.69 0.41 25.38
N GLU A 158 -37.72 0.39 26.20
CA GLU A 158 -38.08 -0.76 27.06
C GLU A 158 -39.60 -0.95 26.97
N THR A 159 -39.98 -2.16 26.64
CA THR A 159 -41.41 -2.52 26.60
C THR A 159 -41.62 -3.97 27.01
N THR A 160 -42.83 -4.29 27.40
CA THR A 160 -43.20 -5.67 27.79
C THR A 160 -44.39 -6.09 26.95
N ALA A 161 -44.21 -7.08 26.09
CA ALA A 161 -45.29 -7.68 25.34
C ALA A 161 -45.86 -8.86 26.11
N GLN A 162 -47.18 -8.93 26.17
CA GLN A 162 -47.92 -10.03 26.76
C GLN A 162 -48.77 -10.68 25.69
N LEU A 163 -48.71 -11.99 25.60
CA LEU A 163 -49.52 -12.74 24.64
C LEU A 163 -49.93 -14.11 25.18
N ASN A 164 -51.07 -14.58 24.73
CA ASN A 164 -51.50 -15.96 24.97
C ASN A 164 -51.30 -16.72 23.65
N PRO A 165 -50.37 -17.69 23.59
CA PRO A 165 -50.12 -18.45 22.37
C PRO A 165 -51.33 -19.20 21.82
N ALA A 166 -52.26 -19.56 22.70
CA ALA A 166 -53.50 -20.28 22.31
C ALA A 166 -54.43 -19.44 21.39
N ASP A 167 -54.41 -18.10 21.58
CA ASP A 167 -55.24 -17.21 20.76
C ASP A 167 -54.78 -17.22 19.30
N TYR A 168 -53.49 -17.37 19.05
CA TYR A 168 -52.92 -17.44 17.71
C TYR A 168 -53.10 -18.81 17.05
N ALA A 169 -53.10 -19.89 17.83
CA ALA A 169 -53.47 -21.21 17.31
C ALA A 169 -54.92 -21.23 16.83
N GLU A 170 -55.86 -20.54 17.52
CA GLU A 170 -57.22 -20.39 17.08
C GLU A 170 -57.30 -19.55 15.79
N ARG A 171 -56.50 -18.50 15.71
CA ARG A 171 -56.41 -17.67 14.52
C ARG A 171 -55.90 -18.43 13.28
N PHE A 172 -54.91 -19.29 13.44
CA PHE A 172 -54.44 -20.17 12.35
C PHE A 172 -55.55 -21.13 11.91
N ALA A 173 -56.30 -21.73 12.84
CA ALA A 173 -57.40 -22.60 12.50
C ALA A 173 -58.54 -21.87 11.75
N GLU A 174 -58.77 -20.59 12.03
CA GLU A 174 -59.69 -19.76 11.27
C GLU A 174 -59.22 -19.57 9.82
N ILE A 175 -57.90 -19.21 9.64
CA ILE A 175 -57.30 -18.98 8.34
C ILE A 175 -57.30 -20.28 7.52
N GLU A 176 -56.98 -21.42 8.10
CA GLU A 176 -57.08 -22.73 7.42
C GLU A 176 -58.47 -23.04 6.93
N ARG A 177 -59.49 -22.69 7.72
CA ARG A 177 -60.90 -22.89 7.35
C ARG A 177 -61.29 -21.95 6.17
N GLU A 178 -60.81 -20.73 6.17
CA GLU A 178 -61.03 -19.77 5.09
C GLU A 178 -60.34 -20.18 3.79
N LEU A 179 -59.09 -20.67 3.89
CA LEU A 179 -58.30 -21.08 2.74
C LEU A 179 -58.65 -22.48 2.23
N GLY A 180 -59.41 -23.26 3.02
CA GLY A 180 -59.87 -24.60 2.63
C GLY A 180 -58.76 -25.67 2.61
N GLY A 181 -57.66 -25.48 3.34
CA GLY A 181 -56.55 -26.41 3.42
C GLY A 181 -55.58 -26.10 4.57
N SER A 182 -54.82 -27.11 4.98
CA SER A 182 -53.80 -26.95 6.02
C SER A 182 -52.46 -26.48 5.41
N PHE A 183 -51.71 -25.76 6.18
CA PHE A 183 -50.39 -25.23 5.83
C PHE A 183 -49.46 -25.29 7.05
N GLU A 184 -48.16 -25.12 6.79
CA GLU A 184 -47.17 -25.01 7.86
C GLU A 184 -47.24 -23.64 8.53
N HIS A 185 -47.44 -23.62 9.85
CA HIS A 185 -47.55 -22.40 10.63
C HIS A 185 -46.18 -21.89 11.05
N GLU A 186 -46.01 -20.59 11.07
CA GLU A 186 -44.89 -19.93 11.67
C GLU A 186 -45.39 -18.73 12.49
N LEU A 187 -45.07 -18.74 13.78
CA LEU A 187 -45.42 -17.69 14.72
C LEU A 187 -44.16 -17.10 15.27
N LYS A 188 -44.01 -15.80 15.17
CA LYS A 188 -42.83 -15.06 15.69
C LYS A 188 -43.31 -13.85 16.47
N LEU A 189 -42.61 -13.59 17.55
CA LEU A 189 -42.66 -12.29 18.22
C LEU A 189 -41.48 -11.44 17.74
N VAL A 190 -41.76 -10.28 17.19
CA VAL A 190 -40.77 -9.39 16.56
C VAL A 190 -40.73 -8.09 17.33
N PHE A 191 -39.53 -7.73 17.79
CA PHE A 191 -39.25 -6.41 18.32
C PHE A 191 -38.34 -5.69 17.35
N SER A 192 -38.85 -4.65 16.74
CA SER A 192 -38.12 -3.93 15.70
C SER A 192 -38.24 -2.42 15.89
N GLY A 193 -37.29 -1.70 15.33
CA GLY A 193 -37.33 -0.25 15.39
C GLY A 193 -36.16 0.36 14.63
N LYS A 194 -36.02 1.66 14.79
CA LYS A 194 -34.90 2.40 14.26
C LYS A 194 -34.45 3.51 15.20
N PHE A 195 -33.16 3.59 15.44
CA PHE A 195 -32.55 4.75 16.05
C PHE A 195 -32.18 5.77 14.96
N VAL A 196 -32.35 7.02 15.27
CA VAL A 196 -32.00 8.15 14.44
C VAL A 196 -30.92 8.95 15.16
N LEU A 197 -29.75 9.00 14.54
CA LEU A 197 -28.61 9.78 14.99
C LEU A 197 -28.58 11.07 14.16
N GLU A 198 -28.92 12.18 14.78
CA GLU A 198 -28.96 13.49 14.15
C GLU A 198 -27.79 14.33 14.60
N SER A 199 -26.95 14.77 13.67
CA SER A 199 -25.84 15.68 13.87
C SER A 199 -25.98 16.90 12.96
N GLU A 200 -25.19 17.94 13.20
CA GLU A 200 -25.18 19.13 12.32
C GLU A 200 -24.82 18.81 10.85
N ALA A 201 -24.10 17.72 10.60
CA ALA A 201 -23.60 17.38 9.28
C ALA A 201 -24.41 16.30 8.57
N GLU A 202 -25.04 15.37 9.30
CA GLU A 202 -25.65 14.18 8.74
C GLU A 202 -26.67 13.58 9.70
N GLN A 203 -27.72 12.99 9.12
CA GLN A 203 -28.69 12.18 9.82
C GLN A 203 -28.51 10.72 9.38
N GLN A 204 -28.34 9.81 10.33
CA GLN A 204 -28.21 8.38 10.09
C GLN A 204 -29.33 7.62 10.79
N GLU A 205 -29.95 6.66 10.07
CA GLU A 205 -30.90 5.73 10.65
C GLU A 205 -30.25 4.38 10.88
N LYS A 206 -30.47 3.80 12.06
CA LYS A 206 -29.96 2.49 12.45
C LYS A 206 -31.15 1.59 12.81
N PRO A 207 -31.58 0.75 11.89
CA PRO A 207 -32.64 -0.21 12.16
C PRO A 207 -32.10 -1.34 13.03
N PHE A 208 -32.98 -1.90 13.84
CA PHE A 208 -32.75 -3.16 14.55
C PHE A 208 -33.99 -4.04 14.45
N SER A 209 -33.79 -5.34 14.50
CA SER A 209 -34.85 -6.33 14.55
C SER A 209 -34.41 -7.51 15.38
N LEU A 210 -35.29 -7.96 16.24
CA LEU A 210 -35.08 -9.10 17.11
C LEU A 210 -36.33 -10.01 16.95
N GLU A 211 -36.09 -11.27 16.63
CA GLU A 211 -37.15 -12.23 16.40
C GLU A 211 -37.07 -13.38 17.41
N ILE A 212 -38.19 -13.72 17.99
CA ILE A 212 -38.34 -14.88 18.87
C ILE A 212 -39.37 -15.82 18.22
N PRO A 213 -38.95 -16.99 17.72
CA PRO A 213 -39.87 -17.99 17.21
C PRO A 213 -40.70 -18.55 18.39
N LEU A 214 -41.98 -18.60 18.19
CA LEU A 214 -42.93 -19.16 19.16
C LEU A 214 -43.42 -20.51 18.65
N PRO A 215 -43.71 -21.46 19.55
CA PRO A 215 -44.29 -22.73 19.17
C PRO A 215 -45.71 -22.51 18.66
N ASP A 216 -46.07 -23.16 17.57
CA ASP A 216 -47.40 -23.12 16.96
C ASP A 216 -48.42 -24.00 17.68
N ASP A 217 -47.94 -25.08 18.36
CA ASP A 217 -48.72 -25.98 19.21
C ASP A 217 -48.26 -25.95 20.64
N THR A 218 -48.83 -25.04 21.44
CA THR A 218 -48.54 -24.91 22.85
C THR A 218 -49.43 -25.80 23.73
N LYS A 219 -50.43 -26.49 23.14
CA LYS A 219 -51.41 -27.29 23.92
C LYS A 219 -50.93 -28.70 24.19
N SER A 220 -50.03 -29.23 23.37
CA SER A 220 -49.57 -30.60 23.50
C SER A 220 -48.04 -30.70 23.62
N GLY A 221 -47.54 -31.11 24.77
CA GLY A 221 -46.12 -31.39 24.93
C GLY A 221 -45.34 -30.36 25.72
N PHE A 222 -44.03 -30.39 25.50
CA PHE A 222 -43.09 -29.48 26.13
C PHE A 222 -42.36 -28.66 25.03
N TYR A 223 -42.13 -27.40 25.34
CA TYR A 223 -41.40 -26.53 24.46
C TYR A 223 -40.34 -25.71 25.21
N THR A 224 -39.39 -25.18 24.50
CA THR A 224 -38.39 -24.26 25.01
C THR A 224 -38.43 -22.96 24.23
N LEU A 225 -38.21 -21.85 24.86
CA LEU A 225 -37.95 -20.58 24.21
C LEU A 225 -36.44 -20.34 24.28
N GLU A 226 -35.87 -19.92 23.18
CA GLU A 226 -34.45 -19.59 23.14
C GLU A 226 -34.13 -18.48 24.16
N THR A 227 -33.05 -18.68 24.89
CA THR A 227 -32.55 -17.67 25.83
C THR A 227 -31.95 -16.51 25.06
N GLY A 228 -32.51 -15.32 25.33
CA GLY A 228 -31.82 -14.06 25.02
C GLY A 228 -31.46 -13.88 23.57
N ALA A 229 -32.47 -13.75 22.69
CA ALA A 229 -32.16 -13.16 21.41
C ALA A 229 -31.50 -11.80 21.63
N GLU A 230 -30.24 -11.65 21.26
CA GLU A 230 -29.48 -10.43 21.42
C GLU A 230 -28.95 -10.01 20.05
N THR A 231 -29.17 -8.75 19.70
CA THR A 231 -28.56 -8.14 18.51
C THR A 231 -27.63 -7.05 18.97
N LYS A 232 -26.38 -7.07 18.46
CA LYS A 232 -25.40 -6.02 18.67
C LYS A 232 -24.92 -5.49 17.34
N ASP A 233 -24.87 -4.18 17.22
CA ASP A 233 -24.28 -3.47 16.08
C ASP A 233 -23.44 -2.30 16.60
N SER A 234 -22.39 -1.98 15.89
CA SER A 234 -21.51 -0.86 16.24
C SER A 234 -21.09 -0.10 15.00
N GLY A 235 -20.87 1.17 15.16
CA GLY A 235 -20.43 1.99 14.04
C GLY A 235 -19.85 3.33 14.48
N SER A 236 -19.51 4.15 13.50
CA SER A 236 -18.98 5.48 13.77
C SER A 236 -19.39 6.47 12.71
N ILE A 237 -19.62 7.72 13.13
CA ILE A 237 -19.73 8.87 12.24
C ILE A 237 -18.31 9.39 12.01
N THR A 238 -17.85 9.33 10.76
CA THR A 238 -16.47 9.70 10.40
C THR A 238 -16.45 10.97 9.55
N ARG A 239 -15.45 11.81 9.81
CA ARG A 239 -15.14 12.95 8.95
C ARG A 239 -13.93 12.64 8.10
N ARG A 240 -14.06 12.86 6.80
CA ARG A 240 -12.94 12.77 5.86
C ARG A 240 -12.20 14.08 5.78
N GLU A 241 -11.02 14.11 6.34
CA GLU A 241 -10.14 15.28 6.26
C GLU A 241 -8.98 15.01 5.29
N ARG A 242 -8.78 15.93 4.36
CA ARG A 242 -7.61 15.88 3.47
C ARG A 242 -6.42 16.50 4.19
N ILE A 243 -5.51 15.66 4.63
CA ILE A 243 -4.27 16.09 5.24
C ILE A 243 -3.19 16.13 4.17
N ALA A 244 -2.57 17.31 3.99
CA ALA A 244 -1.39 17.43 3.15
C ALA A 244 -0.21 16.73 3.85
N LEU A 245 0.34 15.71 3.20
CA LEU A 245 1.55 15.04 3.69
C LEU A 245 2.76 15.98 3.57
N SER A 246 3.57 16.01 4.60
CA SER A 246 4.86 16.69 4.56
C SER A 246 5.75 16.02 3.50
N PRO A 247 6.53 16.80 2.73
CA PRO A 247 7.45 16.25 1.76
C PRO A 247 8.41 15.27 2.43
N SER A 248 8.63 14.11 1.82
CA SER A 248 9.51 13.10 2.42
C SER A 248 10.95 13.61 2.43
N PHE A 249 11.50 13.86 3.61
CA PHE A 249 12.86 14.34 3.81
C PHE A 249 13.93 13.55 3.02
N PRO A 250 13.92 12.20 2.97
CA PRO A 250 14.90 11.44 2.20
C PRO A 250 14.81 11.68 0.69
N LYS A 251 13.62 11.88 0.13
CA LYS A 251 13.47 12.20 -1.31
C LYS A 251 14.00 13.60 -1.62
N LEU A 252 13.77 14.55 -0.73
CA LEU A 252 14.28 15.91 -0.86
C LEU A 252 15.81 15.93 -0.77
N ALA A 253 16.40 15.25 0.22
CA ALA A 253 17.84 15.15 0.38
C ALA A 253 18.53 14.51 -0.83
N LEU A 254 17.96 13.43 -1.36
CA LEU A 254 18.47 12.76 -2.56
C LEU A 254 18.43 13.67 -3.80
N SER A 255 17.34 14.42 -3.99
CA SER A 255 17.22 15.34 -5.11
C SER A 255 18.23 16.47 -5.06
N ILE A 256 18.47 17.04 -3.87
CA ILE A 256 19.51 18.07 -3.65
C ILE A 256 20.90 17.49 -3.92
N LEU A 257 21.21 16.29 -3.43
CA LEU A 257 22.49 15.63 -3.66
C LEU A 257 22.75 15.42 -5.16
N LEU A 258 21.74 14.98 -5.91
CA LEU A 258 21.84 14.79 -7.36
C LEU A 258 22.04 16.12 -8.11
N LEU A 259 21.36 17.18 -7.68
CA LEU A 259 21.55 18.51 -8.28
C LEU A 259 22.98 19.04 -8.04
N VAL A 260 23.46 18.94 -6.81
CA VAL A 260 24.83 19.39 -6.46
C VAL A 260 25.88 18.58 -7.23
N SER A 261 25.74 17.25 -7.27
CA SER A 261 26.65 16.39 -8.03
C SER A 261 26.58 16.66 -9.53
N GLY A 262 25.39 16.90 -10.07
CA GLY A 262 25.20 17.27 -11.47
C GLY A 262 25.91 18.56 -11.85
N VAL A 263 25.76 19.60 -11.04
CA VAL A 263 26.50 20.87 -11.21
C VAL A 263 28.00 20.63 -11.16
N PHE A 264 28.47 19.84 -10.19
CA PHE A 264 29.88 19.52 -10.05
C PHE A 264 30.46 18.84 -11.31
N PHE A 265 29.77 17.83 -11.86
CA PHE A 265 30.21 17.14 -13.07
C PHE A 265 30.20 18.02 -14.32
N VAL A 266 29.18 18.89 -14.48
CA VAL A 266 29.12 19.85 -15.59
C VAL A 266 30.26 20.86 -15.49
N LEU A 267 30.50 21.44 -14.32
CA LEU A 267 31.60 22.37 -14.10
C LEU A 267 32.97 21.71 -14.35
N THR A 268 33.14 20.47 -13.87
CA THR A 268 34.37 19.72 -14.10
C THR A 268 34.59 19.43 -15.58
N GLY A 269 33.56 19.05 -16.32
CA GLY A 269 33.65 18.78 -17.74
C GLY A 269 33.89 20.03 -18.60
N LEU A 270 33.22 21.15 -18.31
CA LEU A 270 33.26 22.36 -19.15
C LEU A 270 34.30 23.39 -18.69
N VAL A 271 34.35 23.67 -17.38
CA VAL A 271 35.14 24.81 -16.87
C VAL A 271 36.51 24.40 -16.34
N PHE A 272 36.55 23.35 -15.51
CA PHE A 272 37.76 22.99 -14.81
C PHE A 272 38.70 22.04 -15.58
N SER A 273 38.27 21.43 -16.67
CA SER A 273 39.10 20.56 -17.49
C SER A 273 39.80 21.35 -18.61
N LYS A 274 41.11 21.18 -18.74
CA LYS A 274 41.86 21.68 -19.91
C LYS A 274 41.81 20.64 -21.03
N ALA A 275 41.82 21.11 -22.25
CA ALA A 275 42.11 20.22 -23.39
C ALA A 275 43.58 19.76 -23.27
N PRO A 276 43.86 18.48 -23.51
CA PRO A 276 45.27 18.02 -23.50
C PRO A 276 46.05 18.78 -24.53
N THR A 277 47.24 19.23 -24.16
CA THR A 277 48.23 19.75 -25.13
C THR A 277 48.65 18.61 -26.06
N ALA A 278 49.23 18.93 -27.21
CA ALA A 278 49.73 17.92 -28.16
C ALA A 278 50.69 16.92 -27.50
N GLU A 279 51.54 17.40 -26.59
CA GLU A 279 52.45 16.54 -25.82
C GLU A 279 51.73 15.64 -24.82
N GLU A 280 50.75 16.17 -24.09
CA GLU A 280 49.96 15.39 -23.13
C GLU A 280 49.10 14.33 -23.86
N ALA A 281 48.52 14.67 -24.99
CA ALA A 281 47.77 13.73 -25.84
C ALA A 281 48.64 12.57 -26.30
N ARG A 282 49.89 12.88 -26.72
CA ARG A 282 50.90 11.90 -27.11
C ARG A 282 51.26 10.98 -25.94
N LYS A 283 51.52 11.55 -24.78
CA LYS A 283 51.84 10.77 -23.56
C LYS A 283 50.69 9.83 -23.19
N ILE A 284 49.42 10.26 -23.31
CA ILE A 284 48.24 9.45 -23.05
C ILE A 284 48.17 8.29 -24.06
N GLU A 285 48.38 8.55 -25.33
CA GLU A 285 48.39 7.55 -26.38
C GLU A 285 49.50 6.52 -26.22
N LEU A 286 50.72 6.97 -25.94
CA LEU A 286 51.87 6.09 -25.64
C LEU A 286 51.59 5.18 -24.44
N ARG A 287 51.05 5.73 -23.34
CA ARG A 287 50.66 4.92 -22.16
C ARG A 287 49.61 3.89 -22.49
N ARG A 288 48.65 4.21 -23.37
CA ARG A 288 47.63 3.29 -23.85
C ARG A 288 48.23 2.14 -24.65
N LEU A 289 49.17 2.46 -25.56
CA LEU A 289 49.89 1.48 -26.37
C LEU A 289 50.75 0.57 -25.52
N LEU A 290 51.48 1.13 -24.55
CA LEU A 290 52.26 0.34 -23.59
C LEU A 290 51.39 -0.60 -22.76
N ARG A 291 50.22 -0.15 -22.34
CA ARG A 291 49.29 -1.03 -21.59
C ARG A 291 48.78 -2.18 -22.46
N LYS A 292 48.57 -1.95 -23.77
CA LYS A 292 48.05 -2.97 -24.71
C LYS A 292 49.14 -3.93 -25.18
N TYR A 293 50.35 -3.42 -25.45
CA TYR A 293 51.42 -4.18 -26.11
C TYR A 293 52.72 -4.33 -25.29
N GLY A 294 52.81 -3.74 -24.12
CA GLY A 294 54.05 -3.67 -23.34
C GLY A 294 54.66 -5.02 -23.03
N ALA A 295 53.88 -6.07 -22.83
CA ALA A 295 54.36 -7.43 -22.61
C ALA A 295 55.11 -8.05 -23.83
N ARG A 296 54.98 -7.43 -25.03
CA ARG A 296 55.63 -7.86 -26.27
C ARG A 296 56.77 -6.95 -26.71
N LEU A 297 57.12 -5.95 -25.88
CA LEU A 297 58.13 -4.96 -26.13
C LEU A 297 59.32 -5.16 -25.20
N VAL A 298 60.53 -5.01 -25.73
CA VAL A 298 61.78 -4.97 -24.95
C VAL A 298 62.21 -3.53 -24.83
N PHE A 299 62.49 -3.11 -23.62
CA PHE A 299 62.86 -1.75 -23.30
C PHE A 299 64.37 -1.65 -23.13
N THR A 300 64.97 -0.60 -23.76
CA THR A 300 66.41 -0.31 -23.59
C THR A 300 66.58 1.10 -23.04
N GLU A 301 67.63 1.29 -22.27
CA GLU A 301 68.02 2.61 -21.72
C GLU A 301 68.80 3.48 -22.77
N SER A 302 69.37 2.85 -23.77
CA SER A 302 70.16 3.56 -24.81
C SER A 302 69.27 3.88 -26.00
N PRO A 303 69.28 5.13 -26.52
CA PRO A 303 68.56 5.48 -27.74
C PRO A 303 69.16 4.73 -28.91
N GLU A 304 68.29 3.91 -29.54
CA GLU A 304 68.71 3.18 -30.75
C GLU A 304 68.47 4.05 -31.97
N ALA A 305 69.55 4.40 -32.66
CA ALA A 305 69.46 5.17 -33.89
C ALA A 305 68.78 4.33 -34.96
N VAL A 306 67.74 4.90 -35.60
CA VAL A 306 67.07 4.25 -36.73
C VAL A 306 67.96 4.35 -37.95
N PRO A 307 68.40 3.22 -38.56
CA PRO A 307 69.25 3.24 -39.74
C PRO A 307 68.57 3.98 -40.91
N ALA A 308 69.33 4.61 -41.77
CA ALA A 308 68.80 5.38 -42.87
C ALA A 308 68.04 4.56 -43.93
N ASP A 309 68.30 3.24 -43.96
CA ASP A 309 67.67 2.24 -44.82
C ASP A 309 66.52 1.48 -44.16
N ALA A 310 66.11 1.87 -42.94
CA ALA A 310 65.08 1.20 -42.21
C ALA A 310 63.68 1.42 -42.85
N ILE A 311 62.89 0.34 -42.91
CA ILE A 311 61.56 0.35 -43.48
C ILE A 311 60.56 0.85 -42.46
N ARG A 312 59.85 1.95 -42.76
CA ARG A 312 58.78 2.49 -41.92
C ARG A 312 57.50 1.69 -42.07
N LEU A 313 56.94 1.21 -40.98
CA LEU A 313 55.67 0.53 -40.94
C LEU A 313 54.54 1.48 -40.48
N LYS A 314 53.29 1.12 -40.84
CA LYS A 314 52.12 1.98 -40.63
C LYS A 314 51.70 2.09 -39.14
N ASN A 315 51.81 1.02 -38.41
CA ASN A 315 51.37 0.97 -36.99
C ASN A 315 52.19 -0.04 -36.19
N LEU A 316 52.11 0.05 -34.86
CA LEU A 316 52.82 -0.83 -33.94
C LEU A 316 52.39 -2.30 -34.09
N GLU A 317 51.16 -2.57 -34.43
CA GLU A 317 50.66 -3.94 -34.63
C GLU A 317 51.32 -4.64 -35.81
N SER A 318 51.51 -3.93 -36.91
CA SER A 318 52.28 -4.41 -38.07
C SER A 318 53.78 -4.68 -37.68
N LEU A 319 54.35 -3.84 -36.82
CA LEU A 319 55.73 -4.06 -36.35
C LEU A 319 55.82 -5.30 -35.46
N LEU A 320 54.87 -5.53 -34.60
CA LEU A 320 54.80 -6.70 -33.75
C LEU A 320 54.59 -7.99 -34.55
N LEU A 321 53.80 -7.98 -35.62
CA LEU A 321 53.67 -9.12 -36.54
C LEU A 321 55.01 -9.43 -37.22
N VAL A 322 55.75 -8.41 -37.72
CA VAL A 322 57.06 -8.58 -38.30
C VAL A 322 58.06 -9.10 -37.24
N ALA A 323 57.99 -8.60 -36.00
CA ALA A 323 58.79 -9.08 -34.89
C ALA A 323 58.60 -10.57 -34.61
N GLU A 324 57.34 -11.01 -34.63
CA GLU A 324 56.95 -12.41 -34.41
C GLU A 324 57.39 -13.31 -35.59
N GLU A 325 57.21 -12.86 -36.84
CA GLU A 325 57.64 -13.61 -38.03
C GLU A 325 59.17 -13.76 -38.09
N LEU A 326 59.92 -12.68 -37.74
CA LEU A 326 61.35 -12.69 -37.73
C LEU A 326 61.95 -13.30 -36.46
N ARG A 327 61.13 -13.65 -35.49
CA ARG A 327 61.52 -14.13 -34.13
C ARG A 327 62.51 -13.18 -33.47
N GLN A 328 62.33 -11.90 -33.66
CA GLN A 328 63.13 -10.84 -33.08
C GLN A 328 62.27 -9.99 -32.12
N PRO A 329 62.85 -9.45 -31.03
CA PRO A 329 62.06 -8.59 -30.16
C PRO A 329 61.82 -7.22 -30.81
N ALA A 330 60.63 -6.64 -30.55
CA ALA A 330 60.42 -5.24 -30.83
C ALA A 330 60.99 -4.42 -29.68
N VAL A 331 61.89 -3.52 -30.01
CA VAL A 331 62.69 -2.73 -29.06
C VAL A 331 62.24 -1.28 -29.08
N CYS A 332 62.16 -0.66 -27.91
CA CYS A 332 62.03 0.77 -27.78
C CYS A 332 62.86 1.32 -26.63
N SER A 333 63.39 2.52 -26.82
CA SER A 333 64.13 3.23 -25.75
C SER A 333 63.15 3.96 -24.86
N GLN A 334 63.39 3.95 -23.55
CA GLN A 334 62.58 4.64 -22.55
C GLN A 334 63.20 5.94 -22.11
N ASP A 335 62.34 6.93 -21.82
CA ASP A 335 62.74 8.14 -21.10
C ASP A 335 62.71 7.90 -19.57
N SER A 336 63.08 8.92 -18.81
CA SER A 336 63.05 8.89 -17.34
C SER A 336 61.63 8.68 -16.74
N GLU A 337 60.57 8.86 -17.53
CA GLU A 337 59.18 8.63 -17.12
C GLU A 337 58.70 7.21 -17.50
N GLY A 338 59.54 6.36 -18.09
CA GLY A 338 59.20 5.01 -18.56
C GLY A 338 58.37 5.02 -19.84
N LEU A 339 58.37 6.11 -20.59
CA LEU A 339 57.67 6.22 -21.88
C LEU A 339 58.68 6.04 -23.03
N PRO A 340 58.25 5.53 -24.22
CA PRO A 340 59.09 5.42 -25.39
C PRO A 340 59.68 6.76 -25.81
N LEU A 341 60.98 6.83 -25.85
CA LEU A 341 61.70 8.02 -26.30
C LEU A 341 61.36 8.26 -27.74
N ASP A 342 60.97 9.48 -28.09
CA ASP A 342 60.52 9.89 -29.44
C ASP A 342 59.39 9.07 -30.05
N GLY A 343 58.78 8.11 -29.31
CA GLY A 343 57.73 7.24 -29.78
C GLY A 343 58.15 6.32 -30.90
N ILE A 344 59.45 5.96 -30.93
CA ILE A 344 60.03 5.08 -31.94
C ILE A 344 60.12 3.66 -31.40
N PHE A 345 59.68 2.70 -32.19
CA PHE A 345 59.75 1.26 -31.95
C PHE A 345 60.48 0.63 -33.12
N THR A 346 61.46 -0.26 -32.88
CA THR A 346 62.31 -0.86 -33.88
C THR A 346 62.33 -2.38 -33.77
N VAL A 347 62.48 -3.06 -34.93
CA VAL A 347 62.83 -4.49 -35.02
C VAL A 347 63.98 -4.64 -36.01
N ARG A 348 65.01 -5.35 -35.61
CA ARG A 348 66.18 -5.64 -36.45
C ARG A 348 66.35 -7.13 -36.72
N SER A 349 66.60 -7.47 -37.97
CA SER A 349 66.93 -8.83 -38.37
C SER A 349 68.01 -8.80 -39.44
N GLY A 350 69.22 -9.14 -39.02
CA GLY A 350 70.37 -9.10 -39.91
C GLY A 350 70.66 -7.68 -40.47
N ASN A 351 70.59 -7.55 -41.79
CA ASN A 351 70.82 -6.27 -42.44
C ASN A 351 69.55 -5.46 -42.73
N ARG A 352 68.37 -5.89 -42.24
CA ARG A 352 67.09 -5.19 -42.41
C ARG A 352 66.59 -4.67 -41.06
N SER A 353 66.14 -3.40 -41.07
CA SER A 353 65.57 -2.76 -39.91
C SER A 353 64.15 -2.27 -40.27
N PHE A 354 63.24 -2.47 -39.33
CA PHE A 354 61.84 -2.00 -39.44
C PHE A 354 61.55 -1.08 -38.26
N TYR A 355 60.84 0.00 -38.51
CA TYR A 355 60.48 0.90 -37.45
C TYR A 355 59.04 1.47 -37.58
N VAL A 356 58.50 1.85 -36.45
CA VAL A 356 57.27 2.64 -36.33
C VAL A 356 57.57 3.85 -35.50
N GLN A 357 57.20 5.01 -35.98
CA GLN A 357 57.30 6.25 -35.24
C GLN A 357 55.87 6.79 -35.06
N ILE A 358 55.45 6.97 -33.81
CA ILE A 358 54.17 7.59 -33.48
C ILE A 358 54.36 9.10 -33.62
N SER A 359 53.99 9.62 -34.79
CA SER A 359 54.13 11.02 -35.19
C SER A 359 53.27 11.97 -34.36
N GLN A 360 53.70 13.24 -34.30
CA GLN A 360 52.96 14.35 -33.62
C GLN A 360 51.65 14.78 -34.30
N THR A 361 51.33 14.24 -35.47
CA THR A 361 50.10 14.58 -36.19
C THR A 361 48.93 13.81 -35.64
N LEU A 362 48.06 14.49 -34.88
CA LEU A 362 46.70 14.05 -34.59
C LEU A 362 46.01 13.75 -35.96
N PRO A 363 45.44 12.57 -36.19
CA PRO A 363 44.49 12.44 -37.22
C PRO A 363 43.29 13.32 -36.82
N LEU A 364 43.03 14.38 -37.56
CA LEU A 364 41.73 15.03 -37.58
C LEU A 364 40.71 13.91 -37.87
N SER A 365 39.92 13.62 -36.89
CA SER A 365 38.82 12.65 -36.94
C SER A 365 37.91 12.97 -38.11
N GLU A 366 37.71 12.05 -39.03
CA GLU A 366 36.44 11.89 -39.71
C GLU A 366 35.35 11.37 -38.73
#